data_ea28b1b4551c382752d1c226d69197cf
#
_entry.id   ea28b1b4551c382752d1c226d69197cf
#
_cell.length_a   1.000
_cell.length_b   1.000
_cell.length_c   1.000
_cell.angle_alpha   90.00
_cell.angle_beta   90.00
_cell.angle_gamma   90.00
#
_symmetry.space_group_name_H-M   'P 1'
#
loop_
_entity.id
_entity.type
_entity.pdbx_description
1 polymer ?
#
loop_
_entity_poly.entity_id
_entity_poly.type
_entity_poly.pdbx_seq_one_letter_code
_entity_poly.pdbx_strand_id
1 'polypeptide(L)'
;MLGDAIGLAITLFDRSEVEERLMIVLTDGNDTGSQIPPARAAEIAKDKEIVIHTIGVGDPTAVGEEAFDEVALRAISESTGGQYYYASDREQLENVYAELDKLTPRKVDTVSYRPVTDLFQWPLGAALLLSFLYHGALAIGSALARAREARIDKKAASA
;
A
#
# COMPACT_ATOMS: atom_id res chain seq x y z
N MET A 1 6.82 17.07 -9.73
CA MET A 1 6.64 17.70 -8.37
C MET A 1 7.60 17.09 -7.33
N LEU A 2 8.83 16.84 -7.76
CA LEU A 2 9.87 16.21 -6.95
C LEU A 2 10.30 17.08 -5.76
N GLY A 3 10.52 18.36 -5.99
CA GLY A 3 10.94 19.29 -4.94
C GLY A 3 9.90 19.44 -3.83
N ASP A 4 8.61 19.46 -4.17
CA ASP A 4 7.53 19.54 -3.17
C ASP A 4 7.42 18.24 -2.36
N ALA A 5 7.65 17.08 -3.00
CA ALA A 5 7.68 15.79 -2.31
C ALA A 5 8.82 15.72 -1.28
N ILE A 6 10.02 16.18 -1.66
CA ILE A 6 11.16 16.30 -0.73
C ILE A 6 10.81 17.25 0.41
N GLY A 7 10.23 18.42 0.11
CA GLY A 7 9.81 19.40 1.13
C GLY A 7 8.80 18.84 2.13
N LEU A 8 7.83 18.06 1.64
CA LEU A 8 6.87 17.37 2.49
C LEU A 8 7.54 16.33 3.38
N ALA A 9 8.45 15.52 2.83
CA ALA A 9 9.18 14.51 3.59
C ALA A 9 10.07 15.17 4.69
N ILE A 10 10.71 16.30 4.40
CA ILE A 10 11.45 17.09 5.39
C ILE A 10 10.53 17.49 6.56
N THR A 11 9.32 17.95 6.25
CA THR A 11 8.34 18.32 7.27
C THR A 11 7.92 17.13 8.15
N LEU A 12 7.83 15.92 7.56
CA LEU A 12 7.55 14.70 8.31
C LEU A 12 8.71 14.31 9.22
N PHE A 13 9.95 14.43 8.77
CA PHE A 13 11.13 14.20 9.60
C PHE A 13 11.21 15.17 10.79
N ASP A 14 10.87 16.43 10.58
CA ASP A 14 10.87 17.44 11.66
C ASP A 14 9.85 17.13 12.77
N ARG A 15 8.80 16.37 12.43
CA ARG A 15 7.77 15.94 13.39
C ARG A 15 8.08 14.58 14.03
N SER A 16 9.10 13.90 13.55
CA SER A 16 9.51 12.59 14.04
C SER A 16 10.71 12.71 14.98
N GLU A 17 10.78 11.83 15.97
CA GLU A 17 11.93 11.74 16.90
C GLU A 17 13.01 10.77 16.37
N VAL A 18 13.12 10.59 15.04
CA VAL A 18 14.05 9.65 14.43
C VAL A 18 15.44 10.29 14.38
N GLU A 19 16.45 9.58 14.90
CA GLU A 19 17.84 10.04 14.91
C GLU A 19 18.48 9.92 13.51
N GLU A 20 18.24 8.81 12.79
CA GLU A 20 18.76 8.60 11.44
C GLU A 20 17.70 9.02 10.40
N ARG A 21 18.05 10.02 9.60
CA ARG A 21 17.16 10.62 8.60
C ARG A 21 17.63 10.25 7.21
N LEU A 22 17.06 9.19 6.65
CA LEU A 22 17.34 8.72 5.32
C LEU A 22 16.08 8.79 4.46
N MET A 23 16.20 9.36 3.27
CA MET A 23 15.13 9.45 2.28
C MET A 23 15.57 8.75 1.00
N ILE A 24 14.69 7.91 0.45
CA ILE A 24 14.86 7.31 -0.87
C ILE A 24 13.83 7.93 -1.79
N VAL A 25 14.29 8.54 -2.86
CA VAL A 25 13.45 9.16 -3.88
C VAL A 25 13.52 8.33 -5.14
N LEU A 26 12.37 7.79 -5.53
CA LEU A 26 12.20 7.05 -6.79
C LEU A 26 11.40 7.93 -7.76
N THR A 27 11.91 8.11 -8.98
CA THR A 27 11.23 8.85 -10.03
C THR A 27 11.47 8.23 -11.39
N ASP A 28 10.48 8.30 -12.24
CA ASP A 28 10.47 7.87 -13.64
C ASP A 28 10.39 9.04 -14.64
N GLY A 29 10.41 10.27 -14.15
CA GLY A 29 10.28 11.45 -14.99
C GLY A 29 10.90 12.72 -14.41
N ASN A 30 10.77 13.81 -15.16
CA ASN A 30 11.26 15.12 -14.79
C ASN A 30 10.41 15.78 -13.72
N ASP A 31 11.02 16.70 -12.99
CA ASP A 31 10.27 17.60 -12.11
C ASP A 31 9.46 18.60 -12.93
N THR A 32 8.17 18.40 -12.98
CA THR A 32 7.23 19.30 -13.66
C THR A 32 6.38 20.04 -12.63
N GLY A 33 6.67 21.34 -12.44
CA GLY A 33 5.79 22.23 -11.70
C GLY A 33 5.88 22.18 -10.17
N SER A 34 7.02 21.77 -9.59
CA SER A 34 7.27 21.95 -8.15
C SER A 34 7.31 23.44 -7.81
N GLN A 35 6.66 23.80 -6.69
CA GLN A 35 6.74 25.15 -6.15
C GLN A 35 8.13 25.41 -5.55
N ILE A 36 8.73 24.38 -4.95
CA ILE A 36 10.09 24.41 -4.43
C ILE A 36 10.99 23.70 -5.45
N PRO A 37 12.00 24.38 -6.02
CA PRO A 37 12.95 23.70 -6.89
C PRO A 37 13.64 22.53 -6.19
N PRO A 38 13.82 21.37 -6.84
CA PRO A 38 14.43 20.17 -6.22
C PRO A 38 15.79 20.44 -5.58
N ALA A 39 16.65 21.26 -6.23
CA ALA A 39 17.94 21.66 -5.70
C ALA A 39 17.79 22.42 -4.34
N ARG A 40 16.80 23.30 -4.24
CA ARG A 40 16.55 24.06 -3.01
C ARG A 40 16.03 23.16 -1.90
N ALA A 41 15.18 22.19 -2.23
CA ALA A 41 14.71 21.18 -1.29
C ALA A 41 15.87 20.32 -0.76
N ALA A 42 16.83 19.97 -1.64
CA ALA A 42 18.03 19.23 -1.24
C ALA A 42 18.96 20.04 -0.31
N GLU A 43 19.13 21.36 -0.54
CA GLU A 43 19.86 22.22 0.38
C GLU A 43 19.24 22.22 1.79
N ILE A 44 17.91 22.35 1.86
CA ILE A 44 17.18 22.30 3.14
C ILE A 44 17.33 20.93 3.81
N ALA A 45 17.27 19.85 3.03
CA ALA A 45 17.48 18.51 3.55
C ALA A 45 18.89 18.33 4.14
N LYS A 46 19.91 18.83 3.45
CA LYS A 46 21.29 18.85 3.92
C LYS A 46 21.45 19.60 5.25
N ASP A 47 20.86 20.78 5.35
CA ASP A 47 20.93 21.62 6.59
C ASP A 47 20.27 20.89 7.78
N LYS A 48 19.37 19.95 7.52
CA LYS A 48 18.67 19.12 8.51
C LYS A 48 19.27 17.71 8.68
N GLU A 49 20.45 17.48 8.12
CA GLU A 49 21.15 16.20 8.18
C GLU A 49 20.32 15.04 7.63
N ILE A 50 19.49 15.28 6.60
CA ILE A 50 18.72 14.28 5.90
C ILE A 50 19.52 13.81 4.69
N VAL A 51 19.90 12.55 4.65
CA VAL A 51 20.56 11.92 3.50
C VAL A 51 19.51 11.51 2.47
N ILE A 52 19.71 11.91 1.20
CA ILE A 52 18.78 11.56 0.12
C ILE A 52 19.48 10.64 -0.88
N HIS A 53 18.99 9.42 -1.03
CA HIS A 53 19.32 8.57 -2.16
C HIS A 53 18.28 8.75 -3.25
N THR A 54 18.73 8.89 -4.49
CA THR A 54 17.85 9.03 -5.66
C THR A 54 17.96 7.83 -6.58
N ILE A 55 16.83 7.36 -7.09
CA ILE A 55 16.72 6.25 -8.03
C ILE A 55 15.96 6.72 -9.25
N GLY A 56 16.65 6.82 -10.40
CA GLY A 56 15.99 7.03 -11.69
C GLY A 56 15.55 5.71 -12.30
N VAL A 57 14.28 5.60 -12.68
CA VAL A 57 13.72 4.40 -13.31
C VAL A 57 13.25 4.73 -14.71
N GLY A 58 13.62 3.90 -15.69
CA GLY A 58 13.18 4.06 -17.07
C GLY A 58 14.34 4.13 -18.05
N ASP A 59 14.09 4.70 -19.22
CA ASP A 59 15.11 4.86 -20.26
C ASP A 59 15.72 6.27 -20.19
N PRO A 60 17.01 6.42 -19.82
CA PRO A 60 17.65 7.73 -19.74
C PRO A 60 17.82 8.39 -21.12
N THR A 61 17.59 7.64 -22.22
CA THR A 61 17.61 8.17 -23.60
C THR A 61 16.22 8.58 -24.09
N ALA A 62 15.18 8.37 -23.27
CA ALA A 62 13.83 8.81 -23.59
C ALA A 62 13.77 10.33 -23.80
N VAL A 63 12.87 10.78 -24.67
CA VAL A 63 12.71 12.20 -25.02
C VAL A 63 11.32 12.66 -24.59
N GLY A 64 11.22 13.85 -24.04
CA GLY A 64 9.94 14.43 -23.63
C GLY A 64 9.61 14.19 -22.16
N GLU A 65 8.34 13.92 -21.86
CA GLU A 65 7.86 13.78 -20.48
C GLU A 65 8.35 12.50 -19.79
N GLU A 66 8.77 11.49 -20.56
CA GLU A 66 9.31 10.23 -20.05
C GLU A 66 10.81 10.31 -19.71
N ALA A 67 11.49 11.41 -20.09
CA ALA A 67 12.88 11.64 -19.73
C ALA A 67 12.96 12.09 -18.26
N PHE A 68 13.91 11.59 -17.51
CA PHE A 68 14.20 12.13 -16.18
C PHE A 68 15.55 12.88 -16.21
N ASP A 69 15.66 13.90 -15.37
CA ASP A 69 16.90 14.68 -15.27
C ASP A 69 17.90 13.98 -14.35
N GLU A 70 18.72 13.10 -14.93
CA GLU A 70 19.77 12.39 -14.18
C GLU A 70 20.72 13.35 -13.48
N VAL A 71 21.06 14.47 -14.12
CA VAL A 71 22.00 15.45 -13.58
C VAL A 71 21.42 16.06 -12.29
N ALA A 72 20.14 16.43 -12.33
CA ALA A 72 19.46 16.95 -11.14
C ALA A 72 19.35 15.91 -10.02
N LEU A 73 18.99 14.65 -10.36
CA LEU A 73 18.90 13.57 -9.37
C LEU A 73 20.24 13.27 -8.70
N ARG A 74 21.30 13.22 -9.49
CA ARG A 74 22.67 13.04 -8.99
C ARG A 74 23.09 14.20 -8.10
N ALA A 75 22.84 15.44 -8.50
CA ALA A 75 23.16 16.62 -7.71
C ALA A 75 22.41 16.65 -6.36
N ILE A 76 21.14 16.22 -6.32
CA ILE A 76 20.35 16.11 -5.08
C ILE A 76 20.99 15.12 -4.13
N SER A 77 21.28 13.90 -4.60
CA SER A 77 21.86 12.87 -3.73
C SER A 77 23.26 13.25 -3.26
N GLU A 78 24.16 13.66 -4.14
CA GLU A 78 25.53 14.03 -3.78
C GLU A 78 25.58 15.20 -2.79
N SER A 79 24.73 16.22 -2.95
CA SER A 79 24.69 17.37 -2.07
C SER A 79 24.31 17.01 -0.63
N THR A 80 23.53 15.96 -0.42
CA THR A 80 23.07 15.48 0.89
C THR A 80 23.89 14.33 1.46
N GLY A 81 24.95 13.90 0.75
CA GLY A 81 25.79 12.75 1.14
C GLY A 81 25.19 11.39 0.79
N GLY A 82 24.15 11.36 -0.03
CA GLY A 82 23.57 10.13 -0.57
C GLY A 82 24.19 9.71 -1.89
N GLN A 83 23.55 8.76 -2.56
CA GLN A 83 24.00 8.20 -3.84
C GLN A 83 22.84 8.19 -4.85
N TYR A 84 23.20 8.36 -6.12
CA TYR A 84 22.30 8.19 -7.24
C TYR A 84 22.38 6.74 -7.75
N TYR A 85 21.24 6.14 -8.01
CA TYR A 85 21.10 4.84 -8.62
C TYR A 85 20.25 4.93 -9.88
N TYR A 86 20.50 4.02 -10.79
CA TYR A 86 19.72 3.87 -12.01
C TYR A 86 19.20 2.43 -12.12
N ALA A 87 17.94 2.28 -12.51
CA ALA A 87 17.33 1.00 -12.77
C ALA A 87 16.50 1.05 -14.06
N SER A 88 16.93 0.32 -15.09
CA SER A 88 16.20 0.21 -16.36
C SER A 88 15.02 -0.74 -16.28
N ASP A 89 15.06 -1.67 -15.33
CA ASP A 89 14.10 -2.74 -15.16
C ASP A 89 13.95 -3.17 -13.69
N ARG A 90 13.04 -4.08 -13.47
CA ARG A 90 12.73 -4.59 -12.14
C ARG A 90 13.91 -5.28 -11.46
N GLU A 91 14.70 -6.05 -12.19
CA GLU A 91 15.83 -6.80 -11.64
C GLU A 91 16.90 -5.84 -11.13
N GLN A 92 17.20 -4.79 -11.88
CA GLN A 92 18.13 -3.74 -11.45
C GLN A 92 17.61 -2.99 -10.23
N LEU A 93 16.31 -2.70 -10.18
CA LEU A 93 15.70 -2.06 -9.03
C LEU A 93 15.80 -2.93 -7.77
N GLU A 94 15.57 -4.24 -7.88
CA GLU A 94 15.75 -5.19 -6.76
C GLU A 94 17.21 -5.19 -6.27
N ASN A 95 18.18 -5.10 -7.18
CA ASN A 95 19.60 -5.01 -6.83
C ASN A 95 19.94 -3.69 -6.11
N VAL A 96 19.36 -2.57 -6.53
CA VAL A 96 19.52 -1.27 -5.87
C VAL A 96 18.99 -1.33 -4.44
N TYR A 97 17.80 -1.91 -4.22
CA TYR A 97 17.28 -2.07 -2.87
C TYR A 97 18.15 -2.98 -1.99
N ALA A 98 18.69 -4.06 -2.55
CA ALA A 98 19.60 -4.94 -1.82
C ALA A 98 20.92 -4.25 -1.44
N GLU A 99 21.37 -3.24 -2.19
CA GLU A 99 22.52 -2.41 -1.85
C GLU A 99 22.19 -1.38 -0.77
N LEU A 100 21.04 -0.72 -0.88
CA LEU A 100 20.55 0.24 0.12
C LEU A 100 20.35 -0.42 1.49
N ASP A 101 19.85 -1.65 1.52
CA ASP A 101 19.69 -2.42 2.77
C ASP A 101 21.01 -2.68 3.49
N LYS A 102 22.13 -2.78 2.75
CA LYS A 102 23.47 -2.93 3.33
C LYS A 102 24.01 -1.62 3.93
N LEU A 103 23.62 -0.49 3.32
CA LEU A 103 24.06 0.84 3.78
C LEU A 103 23.31 1.29 5.04
N THR A 104 22.11 0.76 5.24
CA THR A 104 21.27 1.11 6.38
C THR A 104 20.94 -0.14 7.19
N PRO A 105 21.89 -0.70 7.97
CA PRO A 105 21.62 -1.86 8.82
C PRO A 105 20.75 -1.43 10.00
N ARG A 106 19.48 -1.17 9.72
CA ARG A 106 18.50 -0.80 10.73
C ARG A 106 18.18 -2.02 11.58
N LYS A 107 18.35 -1.93 12.88
CA LYS A 107 17.55 -2.70 13.83
C LYS A 107 16.13 -2.13 13.75
N VAL A 108 15.42 -2.47 12.69
CA VAL A 108 14.00 -2.14 12.61
C VAL A 108 13.30 -3.07 13.59
N ASP A 109 12.77 -2.50 14.67
CA ASP A 109 11.65 -3.13 15.34
C ASP A 109 10.56 -3.24 14.29
N THR A 110 10.50 -4.38 13.64
CA THR A 110 9.52 -4.67 12.60
C THR A 110 8.16 -4.60 13.26
N VAL A 111 7.46 -3.48 13.11
CA VAL A 111 6.03 -3.45 13.30
C VAL A 111 5.46 -4.34 12.20
N SER A 112 5.36 -5.64 12.52
CA SER A 112 4.77 -6.62 11.63
C SER A 112 3.30 -6.25 11.43
N TYR A 113 3.00 -5.53 10.36
CA TYR A 113 1.63 -5.38 9.91
C TYR A 113 1.18 -6.74 9.39
N ARG A 114 0.51 -7.52 10.27
CA ARG A 114 -0.23 -8.69 9.82
C ARG A 114 -1.52 -8.18 9.20
N PRO A 115 -1.73 -8.33 7.90
CA PRO A 115 -3.04 -8.09 7.32
C PRO A 115 -4.04 -9.02 8.02
N VAL A 116 -4.91 -8.46 8.82
CA VAL A 116 -6.01 -9.20 9.44
C VAL A 116 -7.05 -9.39 8.35
N THR A 117 -7.10 -10.58 7.78
CA THR A 117 -8.21 -10.98 6.91
C THR A 117 -9.42 -11.21 7.80
N ASP A 118 -10.42 -10.37 7.66
CA ASP A 118 -11.68 -10.47 8.37
C ASP A 118 -12.40 -11.76 7.95
N LEU A 119 -12.39 -12.76 8.82
CA LEU A 119 -13.06 -14.06 8.61
C LEU A 119 -14.53 -14.05 9.07
N PHE A 120 -15.10 -12.88 9.39
CA PHE A 120 -16.47 -12.77 9.89
C PHE A 120 -17.53 -13.29 8.89
N GLN A 121 -17.18 -13.36 7.61
CA GLN A 121 -18.06 -13.87 6.56
C GLN A 121 -18.49 -15.33 6.79
N TRP A 122 -17.59 -16.16 7.31
CA TRP A 122 -17.85 -17.57 7.54
C TRP A 122 -18.87 -17.84 8.66
N PRO A 123 -18.72 -17.27 9.87
CA PRO A 123 -19.73 -17.44 10.92
C PRO A 123 -21.07 -16.77 10.56
N LEU A 124 -21.04 -15.65 9.84
CA LEU A 124 -22.26 -14.98 9.37
C LEU A 124 -23.00 -15.85 8.34
N GLY A 125 -22.31 -16.44 7.38
CA GLY A 125 -22.86 -17.37 6.39
C GLY A 125 -23.46 -18.61 7.05
N ALA A 126 -22.76 -19.19 8.01
CA ALA A 126 -23.25 -20.34 8.77
C ALA A 126 -24.52 -20.00 9.57
N ALA A 127 -24.56 -18.86 10.23
CA ALA A 127 -25.73 -18.41 10.98
C ALA A 127 -26.96 -18.20 10.08
N LEU A 128 -26.78 -17.60 8.91
CA LEU A 128 -27.84 -17.44 7.93
C LEU A 128 -28.36 -18.78 7.43
N LEU A 129 -27.47 -19.70 7.12
CA LEU A 129 -27.83 -21.03 6.60
C LEU A 129 -28.63 -21.83 7.65
N LEU A 130 -28.19 -21.80 8.91
CA LEU A 130 -28.92 -22.42 10.02
C LEU A 130 -30.31 -21.79 10.22
N SER A 131 -30.40 -20.47 10.12
CA SER A 131 -31.69 -19.75 10.20
C SER A 131 -32.65 -20.18 9.08
N PHE A 132 -32.18 -20.27 7.85
CA PHE A 132 -32.99 -20.75 6.73
C PHE A 132 -33.44 -22.19 6.91
N LEU A 133 -32.56 -23.09 7.35
CA LEU A 133 -32.91 -24.49 7.61
C LEU A 133 -33.94 -24.60 8.73
N TYR A 134 -33.79 -23.85 9.83
CA TYR A 134 -34.73 -23.85 10.92
C TYR A 134 -36.13 -23.38 10.49
N HIS A 135 -36.23 -22.23 9.83
CA HIS A 135 -37.52 -21.69 9.36
C HIS A 135 -38.13 -22.54 8.25
N GLY A 136 -37.30 -23.12 7.38
CA GLY A 136 -37.74 -24.08 6.37
C GLY A 136 -38.35 -25.34 6.98
N ALA A 137 -37.71 -25.91 8.00
CA ALA A 137 -38.22 -27.07 8.71
C ALA A 137 -39.56 -26.76 9.41
N LEU A 138 -39.69 -25.59 10.03
CA LEU A 138 -40.96 -25.15 10.65
C LEU A 138 -42.08 -24.98 9.61
N ALA A 139 -41.77 -24.38 8.47
CA ALA A 139 -42.74 -24.19 7.39
C ALA A 139 -43.20 -25.52 6.80
N ILE A 140 -42.29 -26.47 6.57
CA ILE A 140 -42.61 -27.80 6.08
C ILE A 140 -43.44 -28.57 7.12
N GLY A 141 -43.03 -28.51 8.40
CA GLY A 141 -43.77 -29.16 9.51
C GLY A 141 -45.20 -28.65 9.62
N SER A 142 -45.39 -27.33 9.54
CA SER A 142 -46.72 -26.71 9.58
C SER A 142 -47.58 -27.03 8.33
N ALA A 143 -46.97 -27.15 7.18
CA ALA A 143 -47.66 -27.57 5.96
C ALA A 143 -48.10 -29.03 5.99
N LEU A 144 -47.23 -29.90 6.49
CA LEU A 144 -47.54 -31.34 6.68
C LEU A 144 -48.65 -31.54 7.73
N ALA A 145 -48.65 -30.78 8.84
CA ALA A 145 -49.69 -30.82 9.86
C ALA A 145 -51.05 -30.44 9.28
N ARG A 146 -51.11 -29.31 8.54
CA ARG A 146 -52.32 -28.87 7.84
C ARG A 146 -52.85 -29.87 6.81
N ALA A 147 -51.94 -30.47 6.05
CA ALA A 147 -52.32 -31.50 5.07
C ALA A 147 -52.86 -32.78 5.74
N ARG A 148 -52.35 -33.11 6.93
CA ARG A 148 -52.80 -34.25 7.71
C ARG A 148 -54.23 -34.03 8.30
N GLU A 149 -54.50 -32.83 8.82
CA GLU A 149 -55.83 -32.42 9.32
C GLU A 149 -56.87 -32.43 8.19
N ALA A 150 -56.55 -31.82 7.04
CA ALA A 150 -57.44 -31.82 5.87
C ALA A 150 -57.74 -33.23 5.35
N ARG A 151 -56.85 -34.19 5.50
CA ARG A 151 -57.04 -35.60 5.11
C ARG A 151 -57.95 -36.35 6.09
N ILE A 152 -57.86 -36.00 7.39
CA ILE A 152 -58.70 -36.61 8.44
C ILE A 152 -60.15 -36.09 8.28
N ASP A 153 -60.34 -34.76 8.05
CA ASP A 153 -61.67 -34.16 7.84
C ASP A 153 -62.34 -34.72 6.59
N LYS A 154 -61.60 -34.93 5.49
CA LYS A 154 -62.10 -35.48 4.29
C LYS A 154 -62.55 -36.97 4.47
N LYS A 155 -61.87 -37.71 5.33
CA LYS A 155 -62.23 -39.11 5.63
C LYS A 155 -63.45 -39.19 6.58
N ALA A 156 -63.60 -38.23 7.48
CA ALA A 156 -64.78 -38.13 8.35
C ALA A 156 -66.07 -37.72 7.60
N ALA A 157 -65.95 -36.89 6.56
CA ALA A 157 -67.06 -36.42 5.74
C ALA A 157 -67.52 -37.47 4.71
N SER A 158 -66.79 -38.56 4.51
CA SER A 158 -67.10 -39.66 3.57
C SER A 158 -67.60 -40.95 4.22
N ALA A 159 -67.74 -40.98 5.55
CA ALA A 159 -68.32 -42.07 6.35
C ALA A 159 -69.70 -41.71 6.84
#